data_82a602d2503e1a3d941c890abace8794
#
_entry.id   82a602d2503e1a3d941c890abace8794
#
_cell.length_a   1.000
_cell.length_b   1.000
_cell.length_c   1.000
_cell.angle_alpha   90.00
_cell.angle_beta   90.00
_cell.angle_gamma   90.00
#
_symmetry.space_group_name_H-M   'P 1'
#
loop_
_entity.id
_entity.type
_entity.pdbx_description
1 polymer ?
#
loop_
_entity_poly.entity_id
_entity_poly.type
_entity_poly.pdbx_seq_one_letter_code
_entity_poly.pdbx_strand_id
1 'polypeptide(L)'
;MAEKFVLIGSGLAGGLLAAYFGRRGYEVDLYERRADPREGNIVGGRSINLALSTRGIHALQQLGIADEVLRHAIPMRGRMIHDKSGDLHFSPYDRDPNKHINSIGRAALNTTVIEAAQRYPNVRVYFNHRCTDVDLESATAHLSRRSEGEGGTLNPPPPGSGAAGTSTSQPIHASGDAVIGVDGAFSAVRQAMRERLAGFAYDESYLPHGYKELTIPPAVDGGWRMEKEALHIWPRKSFMMIALPNPDGSFTCTLFWEFKGPRSFETTTSDDDVRRFFDEEFPDAVPLMPDLLTDFRENPTGSLVTIRCAPWHYKDKVALVGDAAHAVVPFYGQGMNAAFEDCVVLDECLAAFPDNRERAFSEYFSRRKENADALAGLAVHNFIEMRDKTASKTFRAKKKLDHFLEGLLPGIYLPLYTMVTFTRIPYAEAARRARRQDRIVYASATGVAIALFVALAVLLFRSS
;
A
#
# COMPACT_ATOMS: atom_id res chain seq x y z
N MET A 1 1.43 -17.58 -33.24
CA MET A 1 1.95 -18.07 -31.95
C MET A 1 1.35 -17.15 -30.90
N ALA A 2 1.06 -17.65 -29.70
CA ALA A 2 0.62 -16.79 -28.59
C ALA A 2 1.76 -15.82 -28.22
N GLU A 3 1.42 -14.57 -27.88
CA GLU A 3 2.42 -13.62 -27.38
C GLU A 3 2.99 -14.08 -26.05
N LYS A 4 4.29 -13.87 -25.84
CA LYS A 4 5.03 -14.26 -24.65
C LYS A 4 5.42 -13.05 -23.81
N PHE A 5 5.01 -13.04 -22.55
CA PHE A 5 5.37 -12.02 -21.56
C PHE A 5 6.35 -12.58 -20.51
N VAL A 6 7.39 -11.83 -20.24
CA VAL A 6 8.30 -12.07 -19.12
C VAL A 6 7.94 -11.10 -18.00
N LEU A 7 7.48 -11.61 -16.85
CA LEU A 7 7.14 -10.82 -15.68
C LEU A 7 8.26 -10.91 -14.64
N ILE A 8 8.69 -9.77 -14.12
CA ILE A 8 9.73 -9.69 -13.11
C ILE A 8 9.12 -9.27 -11.77
N GLY A 9 9.12 -10.22 -10.82
CA GLY A 9 8.57 -10.09 -9.47
C GLY A 9 7.24 -10.82 -9.29
N SER A 10 7.21 -11.84 -8.42
CA SER A 10 6.02 -12.60 -8.04
C SER A 10 5.42 -12.08 -6.71
N GLY A 11 5.46 -10.76 -6.53
CA GLY A 11 4.68 -10.12 -5.48
C GLY A 11 3.18 -10.14 -5.81
N LEU A 12 2.38 -9.44 -4.99
CA LEU A 12 0.92 -9.39 -5.13
C LEU A 12 0.46 -9.02 -6.55
N ALA A 13 1.01 -7.93 -7.11
CA ALA A 13 0.67 -7.47 -8.45
C ALA A 13 1.18 -8.44 -9.53
N GLY A 14 2.38 -9.02 -9.36
CA GLY A 14 2.95 -9.95 -10.34
C GLY A 14 2.18 -11.25 -10.45
N GLY A 15 1.80 -11.86 -9.31
CA GLY A 15 0.95 -13.04 -9.30
C GLY A 15 -0.43 -12.76 -9.91
N LEU A 16 -1.05 -11.62 -9.54
CA LEU A 16 -2.34 -11.23 -10.08
C LEU A 16 -2.28 -10.98 -11.60
N LEU A 17 -1.26 -10.24 -12.07
CA LEU A 17 -1.09 -9.94 -13.50
C LEU A 17 -0.82 -11.21 -14.32
N ALA A 18 -0.02 -12.14 -13.78
CA ALA A 18 0.21 -13.45 -14.40
C ALA A 18 -1.09 -14.25 -14.58
N ALA A 19 -2.01 -14.18 -13.58
CA ALA A 19 -3.32 -14.80 -13.70
C ALA A 19 -4.19 -14.13 -14.79
N TYR A 20 -4.17 -12.80 -14.89
CA TYR A 20 -4.85 -12.07 -15.96
C TYR A 20 -4.35 -12.47 -17.33
N PHE A 21 -3.02 -12.51 -17.50
CA PHE A 21 -2.39 -12.87 -18.76
C PHE A 21 -2.60 -14.35 -19.13
N GLY A 22 -2.51 -15.23 -18.12
CA GLY A 22 -2.82 -16.65 -18.29
C GLY A 22 -4.24 -16.88 -18.80
N ARG A 23 -5.22 -16.19 -18.22
CA ARG A 23 -6.63 -16.22 -18.65
C ARG A 23 -6.83 -15.78 -20.11
N ARG A 24 -6.00 -14.83 -20.58
CA ARG A 24 -6.04 -14.36 -21.98
C ARG A 24 -5.36 -15.31 -22.95
N GLY A 25 -4.66 -16.33 -22.46
CA GLY A 25 -3.95 -17.29 -23.32
C GLY A 25 -2.54 -16.82 -23.71
N TYR A 26 -2.01 -15.76 -23.10
CA TYR A 26 -0.61 -15.36 -23.29
C TYR A 26 0.32 -16.39 -22.64
N GLU A 27 1.47 -16.64 -23.27
CA GLU A 27 2.56 -17.37 -22.62
C GLU A 27 3.20 -16.47 -21.55
N VAL A 28 3.34 -16.95 -20.31
CA VAL A 28 3.87 -16.14 -19.20
C VAL A 28 5.00 -16.89 -18.51
N ASP A 29 6.18 -16.26 -18.46
CA ASP A 29 7.29 -16.63 -17.59
C ASP A 29 7.41 -15.60 -16.46
N LEU A 30 7.09 -15.99 -15.22
CA LEU A 30 7.14 -15.11 -14.03
C LEU A 30 8.34 -15.46 -13.16
N TYR A 31 9.24 -14.50 -12.95
CA TYR A 31 10.48 -14.68 -12.19
C TYR A 31 10.45 -13.96 -10.85
N GLU A 32 10.81 -14.66 -9.79
CA GLU A 32 10.87 -14.13 -8.41
C GLU A 32 12.25 -14.38 -7.79
N ARG A 33 12.81 -13.35 -7.16
CA ARG A 33 14.14 -13.43 -6.51
C ARG A 33 14.15 -14.24 -5.21
N ARG A 34 12.99 -14.40 -4.55
CA ARG A 34 12.84 -15.15 -3.30
C ARG A 34 12.52 -16.61 -3.59
N ALA A 35 12.67 -17.45 -2.56
CA ALA A 35 12.16 -18.81 -2.55
C ALA A 35 10.63 -18.83 -2.64
N ASP A 36 10.09 -19.98 -2.97
CA ASP A 36 8.64 -20.20 -3.00
C ASP A 36 8.04 -19.99 -1.60
N PRO A 37 7.09 -19.06 -1.42
CA PRO A 37 6.50 -18.79 -0.12
C PRO A 37 5.74 -19.97 0.48
N ARG A 38 5.45 -21.01 -0.31
CA ARG A 38 4.74 -22.24 0.10
C ARG A 38 5.67 -23.28 0.72
N GLU A 39 6.98 -23.21 0.47
CA GLU A 39 7.97 -24.17 0.97
C GLU A 39 8.40 -23.95 2.44
N GLY A 40 7.67 -23.12 3.19
CA GLY A 40 7.68 -23.18 4.66
C GLY A 40 8.72 -22.34 5.40
N ASN A 41 9.65 -21.67 4.74
CA ASN A 41 10.60 -20.76 5.38
C ASN A 41 10.43 -19.32 4.88
N ILE A 42 9.46 -18.61 5.45
CA ILE A 42 9.42 -17.14 5.31
C ILE A 42 10.55 -16.58 6.14
N VAL A 43 11.77 -16.60 5.58
CA VAL A 43 12.92 -15.90 6.14
C VAL A 43 12.71 -14.40 5.88
N GLY A 44 12.39 -13.68 6.91
CA GLY A 44 12.31 -12.23 6.91
C GLY A 44 10.96 -11.71 7.39
N GLY A 45 10.86 -11.41 8.68
CA GLY A 45 9.85 -10.61 9.35
C GLY A 45 8.40 -11.05 9.16
N ARG A 46 7.59 -10.94 10.20
CA ARG A 46 6.13 -11.06 10.07
C ARG A 46 5.65 -9.98 9.10
N SER A 47 4.87 -10.39 8.12
CA SER A 47 4.45 -9.50 7.02
C SER A 47 3.39 -8.51 7.49
N ILE A 48 3.57 -7.22 7.18
CA ILE A 48 2.54 -6.18 7.41
C ILE A 48 1.22 -6.64 6.79
N ASN A 49 0.12 -6.55 7.56
CA ASN A 49 -1.20 -6.78 7.04
C ASN A 49 -1.59 -5.67 6.06
N LEU A 50 -2.36 -6.06 5.08
CA LEU A 50 -2.85 -5.20 4.02
C LEU A 50 -4.32 -4.84 4.25
N ALA A 51 -4.69 -3.63 3.87
CA ALA A 51 -6.06 -3.17 3.86
C ALA A 51 -6.67 -3.39 2.47
N LEU A 52 -7.31 -4.53 2.26
CA LEU A 52 -7.99 -4.83 0.99
C LEU A 52 -9.33 -4.09 0.94
N SER A 53 -9.53 -3.32 -0.12
CA SER A 53 -10.71 -2.48 -0.33
C SER A 53 -11.33 -2.66 -1.72
N THR A 54 -12.33 -1.86 -2.06
CA THR A 54 -13.17 -2.01 -3.27
C THR A 54 -12.37 -2.24 -4.57
N ARG A 55 -11.26 -1.51 -4.79
CA ARG A 55 -10.46 -1.65 -6.03
C ARG A 55 -9.75 -3.00 -6.10
N GLY A 56 -9.13 -3.40 -5.00
CA GLY A 56 -8.48 -4.70 -4.91
C GLY A 56 -9.47 -5.85 -5.02
N ILE A 57 -10.62 -5.75 -4.32
CA ILE A 57 -11.70 -6.74 -4.40
C ILE A 57 -12.20 -6.86 -5.84
N HIS A 58 -12.42 -5.73 -6.53
CA HIS A 58 -12.84 -5.75 -7.92
C HIS A 58 -11.87 -6.49 -8.83
N ALA A 59 -10.56 -6.27 -8.68
CA ALA A 59 -9.56 -6.99 -9.45
C ALA A 59 -9.61 -8.51 -9.20
N LEU A 60 -9.80 -8.92 -7.95
CA LEU A 60 -9.95 -10.33 -7.58
C LEU A 60 -11.27 -10.93 -8.13
N GLN A 61 -12.37 -10.15 -8.11
CA GLN A 61 -13.66 -10.56 -8.67
C GLN A 61 -13.58 -10.83 -10.18
N GLN A 62 -12.85 -10.01 -10.92
CA GLN A 62 -12.64 -10.20 -12.35
C GLN A 62 -11.97 -11.54 -12.69
N LEU A 63 -11.18 -12.09 -11.78
CA LEU A 63 -10.55 -13.41 -11.89
C LEU A 63 -11.35 -14.53 -11.23
N GLY A 64 -12.45 -14.22 -10.54
CA GLY A 64 -13.27 -15.19 -9.81
C GLY A 64 -12.64 -15.75 -8.52
N ILE A 65 -11.63 -15.07 -7.96
CA ILE A 65 -10.91 -15.50 -6.75
C ILE A 65 -11.21 -14.64 -5.51
N ALA A 66 -12.12 -13.67 -5.61
CA ALA A 66 -12.42 -12.77 -4.51
C ALA A 66 -12.92 -13.50 -3.26
N ASP A 67 -13.84 -14.44 -3.42
CA ASP A 67 -14.41 -15.19 -2.29
C ASP A 67 -13.36 -16.07 -1.59
N GLU A 68 -12.42 -16.63 -2.35
CA GLU A 68 -11.30 -17.38 -1.81
C GLU A 68 -10.40 -16.51 -0.93
N VAL A 69 -10.05 -15.31 -1.42
CA VAL A 69 -9.26 -14.34 -0.69
C VAL A 69 -9.99 -13.82 0.55
N LEU A 70 -11.27 -13.49 0.43
CA LEU A 70 -12.06 -12.90 1.52
C LEU A 70 -12.33 -13.87 2.67
N ARG A 71 -12.26 -15.18 2.46
CA ARG A 71 -12.33 -16.18 3.55
C ARG A 71 -11.16 -16.05 4.54
N HIS A 72 -10.03 -15.50 4.13
CA HIS A 72 -8.83 -15.27 4.95
C HIS A 72 -8.70 -13.83 5.43
N ALA A 73 -9.73 -13.01 5.24
CA ALA A 73 -9.71 -11.60 5.59
C ALA A 73 -10.66 -11.30 6.76
N ILE A 74 -10.29 -10.29 7.55
CA ILE A 74 -11.11 -9.82 8.67
C ILE A 74 -11.67 -8.44 8.33
N PRO A 75 -13.00 -8.27 8.33
CA PRO A 75 -13.61 -6.96 8.08
C PRO A 75 -13.34 -5.99 9.23
N MET A 76 -12.80 -4.83 8.91
CA MET A 76 -12.62 -3.71 9.83
C MET A 76 -13.63 -2.62 9.48
N ARG A 77 -14.55 -2.31 10.38
CA ARG A 77 -15.68 -1.39 10.16
C ARG A 77 -15.35 0.05 10.50
N GLY A 78 -14.22 0.26 11.20
CA GLY A 78 -13.81 1.59 11.66
C GLY A 78 -12.43 1.57 12.28
N ARG A 79 -12.08 2.69 12.86
CA ARG A 79 -10.85 2.91 13.61
C ARG A 79 -11.14 2.90 15.10
N MET A 80 -10.39 2.13 15.87
CA MET A 80 -10.36 2.23 17.32
C MET A 80 -9.17 3.10 17.71
N ILE A 81 -9.45 4.29 18.21
CA ILE A 81 -8.41 5.27 18.58
C ILE A 81 -8.13 5.10 20.07
N HIS A 82 -6.87 4.90 20.40
CA HIS A 82 -6.35 4.75 21.75
C HIS A 82 -5.71 6.07 22.20
N ASP A 83 -6.38 6.77 23.09
CA ASP A 83 -5.82 7.98 23.70
C ASP A 83 -4.68 7.62 24.67
N LYS A 84 -3.84 8.59 24.99
CA LYS A 84 -2.73 8.38 25.94
C LYS A 84 -3.22 8.11 27.37
N SER A 85 -4.46 8.51 27.69
CA SER A 85 -5.15 8.18 28.96
C SER A 85 -5.62 6.72 29.05
N GLY A 86 -5.60 5.97 27.92
CA GLY A 86 -6.18 4.63 27.82
C GLY A 86 -7.65 4.61 27.37
N ASP A 87 -8.26 5.78 27.13
CA ASP A 87 -9.62 5.86 26.63
C ASP A 87 -9.69 5.38 25.17
N LEU A 88 -10.75 4.63 24.85
CA LEU A 88 -11.01 4.07 23.51
C LEU A 88 -12.13 4.84 22.81
N HIS A 89 -11.87 5.25 21.58
CA HIS A 89 -12.85 5.94 20.75
C HIS A 89 -13.03 5.23 19.40
N PHE A 90 -14.18 4.60 19.20
CA PHE A 90 -14.51 4.01 17.92
C PHE A 90 -14.97 5.09 16.92
N SER A 91 -14.39 5.09 15.73
CA SER A 91 -14.74 5.97 14.62
C SER A 91 -15.06 5.12 13.38
N PRO A 92 -16.35 4.94 13.02
CA PRO A 92 -16.73 4.14 11.86
C PRO A 92 -16.19 4.77 10.57
N TYR A 93 -15.90 3.94 9.57
CA TYR A 93 -15.47 4.43 8.25
C TYR A 93 -16.61 5.05 7.46
N ASP A 94 -17.81 4.50 7.61
CA ASP A 94 -19.03 4.94 6.92
C ASP A 94 -20.24 4.71 7.83
N ARG A 95 -21.37 5.32 7.49
CA ARG A 95 -22.66 5.06 8.17
C ARG A 95 -23.25 3.70 7.80
N ASP A 96 -22.94 3.23 6.58
CA ASP A 96 -23.32 1.91 6.13
C ASP A 96 -22.39 0.85 6.73
N PRO A 97 -22.86 -0.04 7.61
CA PRO A 97 -22.04 -1.05 8.26
C PRO A 97 -21.45 -2.07 7.28
N ASN A 98 -21.97 -2.14 6.03
CA ASN A 98 -21.43 -3.00 4.99
C ASN A 98 -20.19 -2.41 4.32
N LYS A 99 -19.94 -1.10 4.49
CA LYS A 99 -18.71 -0.47 4.03
C LYS A 99 -17.59 -0.66 5.04
N HIS A 100 -16.72 -1.60 4.76
CA HIS A 100 -15.56 -1.94 5.58
C HIS A 100 -14.33 -2.18 4.69
N ILE A 101 -13.16 -2.09 5.27
CA ILE A 101 -11.92 -2.56 4.68
C ILE A 101 -11.57 -3.92 5.29
N ASN A 102 -10.80 -4.73 4.57
CA ASN A 102 -10.50 -6.08 5.03
C ASN A 102 -9.02 -6.19 5.38
N SER A 103 -8.72 -6.56 6.63
CA SER A 103 -7.37 -6.94 7.01
C SER A 103 -7.04 -8.30 6.42
N ILE A 104 -5.94 -8.39 5.70
CA ILE A 104 -5.45 -9.65 5.12
C ILE A 104 -3.94 -9.75 5.23
N GLY A 105 -3.43 -10.90 5.65
CA GLY A 105 -2.01 -11.18 5.68
C GLY A 105 -1.41 -11.17 4.26
N ARG A 106 -0.31 -10.44 4.07
CA ARG A 106 0.37 -10.32 2.77
C ARG A 106 0.80 -11.69 2.22
N ALA A 107 1.30 -12.57 3.08
CA ALA A 107 1.76 -13.90 2.67
C ALA A 107 0.60 -14.74 2.13
N ALA A 108 -0.53 -14.80 2.84
CA ALA A 108 -1.71 -15.54 2.42
C ALA A 108 -2.25 -15.02 1.08
N LEU A 109 -2.40 -13.70 0.94
CA LEU A 109 -2.84 -13.11 -0.32
C LEU A 109 -1.87 -13.40 -1.47
N ASN A 110 -0.54 -13.32 -1.21
CA ASN A 110 0.46 -13.60 -2.24
C ASN A 110 0.41 -15.06 -2.71
N THR A 111 0.29 -15.99 -1.77
CA THR A 111 0.12 -17.42 -2.10
C THR A 111 -1.12 -17.64 -2.96
N THR A 112 -2.27 -17.08 -2.57
CA THR A 112 -3.52 -17.22 -3.33
C THR A 112 -3.41 -16.68 -4.77
N VAL A 113 -2.79 -15.52 -4.98
CA VAL A 113 -2.66 -14.96 -6.35
C VAL A 113 -1.64 -15.74 -7.19
N ILE A 114 -0.57 -16.31 -6.60
CA ILE A 114 0.38 -17.17 -7.30
C ILE A 114 -0.32 -18.50 -7.71
N GLU A 115 -1.05 -19.12 -6.80
CA GLU A 115 -1.82 -20.33 -7.09
C GLU A 115 -2.87 -20.09 -8.17
N ALA A 116 -3.56 -18.94 -8.13
CA ALA A 116 -4.50 -18.57 -9.17
C ALA A 116 -3.82 -18.44 -10.54
N ALA A 117 -2.61 -17.88 -10.61
CA ALA A 117 -1.84 -17.79 -11.84
C ALA A 117 -1.44 -19.19 -12.37
N GLN A 118 -1.02 -20.09 -11.49
CA GLN A 118 -0.59 -21.44 -11.86
C GLN A 118 -1.74 -22.39 -12.26
N ARG A 119 -3.01 -21.98 -12.09
CA ARG A 119 -4.17 -22.71 -12.66
C ARG A 119 -4.17 -22.68 -14.20
N TYR A 120 -3.44 -21.73 -14.80
CA TYR A 120 -3.32 -21.60 -16.25
C TYR A 120 -2.06 -22.30 -16.75
N PRO A 121 -2.17 -23.29 -17.66
CA PRO A 121 -1.03 -24.11 -18.13
C PRO A 121 0.01 -23.31 -18.94
N ASN A 122 -0.36 -22.14 -19.41
CA ASN A 122 0.50 -21.19 -20.13
C ASN A 122 1.26 -20.24 -19.20
N VAL A 123 1.16 -20.40 -17.87
CA VAL A 123 1.89 -19.62 -16.87
C VAL A 123 2.92 -20.51 -16.15
N ARG A 124 4.17 -20.09 -16.20
CA ARG A 124 5.29 -20.74 -15.48
C ARG A 124 5.88 -19.76 -14.47
N VAL A 125 6.13 -20.23 -13.24
CA VAL A 125 6.70 -19.41 -12.15
C VAL A 125 8.06 -19.98 -11.77
N TYR A 126 9.06 -19.11 -11.74
CA TYR A 126 10.45 -19.44 -11.44
C TYR A 126 10.91 -18.66 -10.19
N PHE A 127 11.09 -19.36 -9.09
CA PHE A 127 11.61 -18.79 -7.85
C PHE A 127 13.15 -18.81 -7.81
N ASN A 128 13.74 -18.05 -6.86
CA ASN A 128 15.19 -17.92 -6.70
C ASN A 128 15.91 -17.31 -7.93
N HIS A 129 15.20 -16.51 -8.73
CA HIS A 129 15.72 -15.84 -9.92
C HIS A 129 15.64 -14.32 -9.75
N ARG A 130 16.77 -13.67 -9.52
CA ARG A 130 16.88 -12.21 -9.38
C ARG A 130 17.15 -11.56 -10.71
N CYS A 131 16.31 -10.64 -11.13
CA CYS A 131 16.61 -9.76 -12.27
C CYS A 131 17.70 -8.76 -11.88
N THR A 132 18.72 -8.69 -12.71
CA THR A 132 19.87 -7.79 -12.53
C THR A 132 19.87 -6.66 -13.55
N ASP A 133 19.31 -6.89 -14.75
CA ASP A 133 19.23 -5.91 -15.84
C ASP A 133 18.16 -6.32 -16.86
N VAL A 134 17.81 -5.40 -17.77
CA VAL A 134 16.89 -5.65 -18.89
C VAL A 134 17.40 -4.96 -20.14
N ASP A 135 17.56 -5.73 -21.22
CA ASP A 135 17.72 -5.19 -22.55
C ASP A 135 16.34 -4.73 -23.07
N LEU A 136 16.20 -3.41 -23.22
CA LEU A 136 14.91 -2.81 -23.57
C LEU A 136 14.52 -3.05 -25.04
N GLU A 137 15.49 -3.17 -25.95
CA GLU A 137 15.21 -3.34 -27.38
C GLU A 137 14.79 -4.78 -27.70
N SER A 138 15.46 -5.75 -27.11
CA SER A 138 15.17 -7.18 -27.33
C SER A 138 14.12 -7.75 -26.38
N ALA A 139 13.59 -6.97 -25.42
CA ALA A 139 12.72 -7.44 -24.35
C ALA A 139 13.30 -8.68 -23.62
N THR A 140 14.57 -8.58 -23.20
CA THR A 140 15.28 -9.68 -22.55
C THR A 140 15.71 -9.29 -21.14
N ALA A 141 15.25 -10.05 -20.15
CA ALA A 141 15.67 -9.92 -18.76
C ALA A 141 16.92 -10.76 -18.49
N HIS A 142 17.91 -10.15 -17.84
CA HIS A 142 19.11 -10.80 -17.35
C HIS A 142 18.90 -11.21 -15.92
N LEU A 143 19.05 -12.49 -15.64
CA LEU A 143 18.72 -13.09 -14.33
C LEU A 143 19.96 -13.77 -13.75
N SER A 144 20.07 -13.70 -12.42
CA SER A 144 21.01 -14.53 -11.64
C SER A 144 20.23 -15.49 -10.75
N ARG A 145 20.68 -16.75 -10.71
CA ARG A 145 20.12 -17.73 -9.78
C ARG A 145 20.76 -17.52 -8.41
N ARG A 146 19.94 -17.44 -7.38
CA ARG A 146 20.44 -17.35 -6.01
C ARG A 146 20.82 -18.75 -5.50
N SER A 147 21.98 -18.89 -4.86
CA SER A 147 22.34 -20.14 -4.18
C SER A 147 21.52 -20.27 -2.89
N GLU A 148 21.12 -21.50 -2.57
CA GLU A 148 20.50 -21.84 -1.28
C GLU A 148 21.47 -21.47 -0.16
N GLY A 149 21.08 -20.55 0.74
CA GLY A 149 21.89 -20.11 1.89
C GLY A 149 22.12 -18.61 2.02
N GLU A 150 21.85 -17.80 1.00
CA GLU A 150 21.92 -16.34 1.16
C GLU A 150 20.62 -15.80 1.77
N GLY A 151 20.61 -15.56 3.08
CA GLY A 151 19.52 -14.93 3.82
C GLY A 151 19.14 -13.58 3.21
N GLY A 152 17.88 -13.44 2.75
CA GLY A 152 17.41 -12.21 2.11
C GLY A 152 16.94 -11.20 3.13
N THR A 153 17.62 -10.07 3.25
CA THR A 153 17.02 -8.89 3.86
C THR A 153 15.89 -8.38 2.98
N LEU A 154 14.76 -8.01 3.58
CA LEU A 154 13.56 -7.49 2.90
C LEU A 154 13.83 -6.17 2.14
N ASN A 155 14.86 -5.43 2.53
CA ASN A 155 15.30 -4.20 1.89
C ASN A 155 16.74 -4.36 1.38
N PRO A 156 17.06 -3.86 0.18
CA PRO A 156 18.47 -3.72 -0.20
C PRO A 156 19.16 -2.82 0.81
N PRO A 157 20.47 -3.06 1.08
CA PRO A 157 21.24 -2.14 1.88
C PRO A 157 21.22 -0.74 1.25
N PRO A 158 21.35 0.33 2.06
CA PRO A 158 21.35 1.69 1.55
C PRO A 158 22.44 1.88 0.47
N PRO A 159 22.24 2.75 -0.51
CA PRO A 159 23.21 3.03 -1.56
C PRO A 159 24.57 3.38 -0.96
N GLY A 160 25.62 2.61 -1.29
CA GLY A 160 26.97 2.82 -0.77
C GLY A 160 27.52 1.72 0.14
N SER A 161 26.72 0.76 0.61
CA SER A 161 27.24 -0.41 1.31
C SER A 161 27.68 -1.47 0.30
N GLY A 162 28.96 -1.50 -0.02
CA GLY A 162 29.56 -2.44 -0.97
C GLY A 162 29.51 -3.89 -0.48
N ALA A 163 28.46 -4.59 -0.83
CA ALA A 163 28.36 -6.04 -0.76
C ALA A 163 27.91 -6.57 -2.13
N ALA A 164 28.79 -6.47 -3.11
CA ALA A 164 28.70 -7.23 -4.35
C ALA A 164 29.17 -8.66 -4.07
N GLY A 165 28.25 -9.53 -3.64
CA GLY A 165 28.48 -10.97 -3.64
C GLY A 165 28.63 -11.42 -5.10
N THR A 166 29.82 -11.83 -5.51
CA THR A 166 30.09 -12.45 -6.81
C THR A 166 29.47 -13.84 -6.83
N SER A 167 28.24 -13.92 -7.34
CA SER A 167 27.61 -15.21 -7.66
C SER A 167 28.26 -15.77 -8.94
N THR A 168 28.86 -16.96 -8.85
CA THR A 168 29.48 -17.68 -9.96
C THR A 168 28.50 -18.47 -10.83
N SER A 169 27.19 -18.20 -10.74
CA SER A 169 26.19 -18.86 -11.57
C SER A 169 26.17 -18.28 -12.99
N GLN A 170 26.01 -19.17 -14.00
CA GLN A 170 25.86 -18.71 -15.40
C GLN A 170 24.66 -17.76 -15.53
N PRO A 171 24.82 -16.66 -16.28
CA PRO A 171 23.75 -15.71 -16.51
C PRO A 171 22.59 -16.40 -17.24
N ILE A 172 21.37 -16.22 -16.74
CA ILE A 172 20.15 -16.72 -17.36
C ILE A 172 19.51 -15.55 -18.12
N HIS A 173 19.10 -15.80 -19.35
CA HIS A 173 18.41 -14.83 -20.18
C HIS A 173 16.96 -15.28 -20.40
N ALA A 174 16.00 -14.41 -20.06
CA ALA A 174 14.60 -14.64 -20.29
C ALA A 174 14.06 -13.64 -21.31
N SER A 175 13.74 -14.11 -22.51
CA SER A 175 13.25 -13.28 -23.60
C SER A 175 11.77 -13.53 -23.87
N GLY A 176 11.05 -12.49 -24.22
CA GLY A 176 9.65 -12.51 -24.62
C GLY A 176 9.34 -11.41 -25.64
N ASP A 177 8.07 -11.30 -26.00
CA ASP A 177 7.58 -10.18 -26.81
C ASP A 177 7.58 -8.88 -26.00
N ALA A 178 7.39 -8.99 -24.67
CA ALA A 178 7.57 -7.88 -23.73
C ALA A 178 8.02 -8.35 -22.34
N VAL A 179 8.72 -7.45 -21.62
CA VAL A 179 9.08 -7.59 -20.20
C VAL A 179 8.22 -6.64 -19.37
N ILE A 180 7.58 -7.15 -18.33
CA ILE A 180 6.79 -6.34 -17.41
C ILE A 180 7.47 -6.32 -16.04
N GLY A 181 7.90 -5.13 -15.59
CA GLY A 181 8.46 -4.90 -14.25
C GLY A 181 7.35 -4.78 -13.21
N VAL A 182 7.23 -5.78 -12.33
CA VAL A 182 6.33 -5.82 -11.15
C VAL A 182 7.14 -6.12 -9.89
N ASP A 183 8.41 -5.75 -9.91
CA ASP A 183 9.45 -6.10 -8.93
C ASP A 183 9.56 -5.11 -7.75
N GLY A 184 8.54 -4.25 -7.60
CA GLY A 184 8.34 -3.44 -6.41
C GLY A 184 9.14 -2.13 -6.40
N ALA A 185 9.17 -1.45 -5.24
CA ALA A 185 9.74 -0.12 -5.10
C ALA A 185 11.22 0.00 -5.51
N PHE A 186 11.97 -1.09 -5.44
CA PHE A 186 13.39 -1.16 -5.84
C PHE A 186 13.58 -1.91 -7.17
N SER A 187 12.74 -1.62 -8.12
CA SER A 187 12.65 -2.28 -9.43
C SER A 187 13.94 -2.20 -10.24
N ALA A 188 14.47 -3.36 -10.64
CA ALA A 188 15.59 -3.48 -11.57
C ALA A 188 15.16 -3.08 -13.00
N VAL A 189 13.91 -3.40 -13.38
CA VAL A 189 13.36 -3.02 -14.69
C VAL A 189 13.27 -1.50 -14.82
N ARG A 190 12.75 -0.80 -13.78
CA ARG A 190 12.74 0.68 -13.76
C ARG A 190 14.15 1.25 -13.82
N GLN A 191 15.11 0.65 -13.11
CA GLN A 191 16.50 1.09 -13.13
C GLN A 191 17.10 0.98 -14.54
N ALA A 192 16.88 -0.14 -15.24
CA ALA A 192 17.31 -0.32 -16.62
C ALA A 192 16.70 0.74 -17.58
N MET A 193 15.41 1.07 -17.39
CA MET A 193 14.76 2.16 -18.15
C MET A 193 15.39 3.52 -17.83
N ARG A 194 15.62 3.83 -16.56
CA ARG A 194 16.24 5.09 -16.13
C ARG A 194 17.63 5.31 -16.72
N GLU A 195 18.41 4.24 -16.81
CA GLU A 195 19.78 4.32 -17.33
C GLU A 195 19.86 4.48 -18.86
N ARG A 196 18.85 3.98 -19.57
CA ARG A 196 18.88 3.89 -21.06
C ARG A 196 17.96 4.88 -21.76
N LEU A 197 16.94 5.40 -21.07
CA LEU A 197 16.00 6.32 -21.73
C LEU A 197 16.35 7.77 -21.45
N ALA A 198 16.71 8.50 -22.49
CA ALA A 198 16.87 9.93 -22.40
C ALA A 198 15.56 10.60 -21.94
N GLY A 199 15.63 11.45 -20.91
CA GLY A 199 14.48 12.16 -20.40
C GLY A 199 13.56 11.33 -19.48
N PHE A 200 13.99 10.15 -19.01
CA PHE A 200 13.25 9.40 -18.00
C PHE A 200 13.17 10.21 -16.71
N ALA A 201 11.96 10.65 -16.36
CA ALA A 201 11.72 11.39 -15.12
C ALA A 201 11.66 10.42 -13.93
N TYR A 202 12.38 10.73 -12.87
CA TYR A 202 12.44 9.92 -11.66
C TYR A 202 12.51 10.80 -10.41
N ASP A 203 11.62 10.56 -9.48
CA ASP A 203 11.60 11.16 -8.15
C ASP A 203 11.47 10.05 -7.10
N GLU A 204 12.39 10.06 -6.14
CA GLU A 204 12.42 9.13 -5.02
C GLU A 204 12.52 9.94 -3.74
N SER A 205 11.49 9.89 -2.93
CA SER A 205 11.42 10.64 -1.68
C SER A 205 11.15 9.73 -0.50
N TYR A 206 11.94 9.92 0.56
CA TYR A 206 11.81 9.21 1.82
C TYR A 206 11.17 10.11 2.88
N LEU A 207 10.28 9.55 3.68
CA LEU A 207 9.88 10.21 4.91
C LEU A 207 11.01 10.11 5.95
N PRO A 208 11.13 11.09 6.87
CA PRO A 208 12.08 11.01 7.98
C PRO A 208 11.71 9.93 9.01
N HIS A 209 10.66 9.18 8.75
CA HIS A 209 10.14 8.11 9.60
C HIS A 209 10.46 6.74 9.00
N GLY A 210 10.77 5.80 9.88
CA GLY A 210 10.77 4.38 9.58
C GLY A 210 9.52 3.69 10.13
N TYR A 211 9.44 2.40 9.87
CA TYR A 211 8.43 1.54 10.49
C TYR A 211 9.06 0.29 11.11
N LYS A 212 8.51 -0.14 12.23
CA LYS A 212 8.90 -1.34 12.97
C LYS A 212 7.69 -2.23 13.17
N GLU A 213 7.81 -3.50 12.80
CA GLU A 213 6.76 -4.50 13.02
C GLU A 213 6.88 -5.08 14.42
N LEU A 214 5.73 -5.19 15.10
CA LEU A 214 5.61 -5.74 16.45
C LEU A 214 4.35 -6.63 16.47
N THR A 215 4.16 -7.40 17.54
CA THR A 215 3.06 -8.36 17.63
C THR A 215 2.30 -8.26 18.94
N ILE A 216 0.99 -8.37 18.86
CA ILE A 216 0.12 -8.77 19.96
C ILE A 216 -0.32 -10.21 19.66
N PRO A 217 0.11 -11.22 20.45
CA PRO A 217 -0.27 -12.61 20.23
C PRO A 217 -1.75 -12.84 20.54
N PRO A 218 -2.35 -13.97 20.10
CA PRO A 218 -3.72 -14.32 20.46
C PRO A 218 -3.88 -14.48 21.97
N ALA A 219 -5.12 -14.42 22.43
CA ALA A 219 -5.46 -14.76 23.80
C ALA A 219 -5.23 -16.28 24.06
N VAL A 220 -5.21 -16.68 25.33
CA VAL A 220 -4.95 -18.08 25.71
C VAL A 220 -5.97 -19.06 25.12
N ASP A 221 -7.19 -18.59 24.90
CA ASP A 221 -8.28 -19.34 24.24
C ASP A 221 -8.23 -19.31 22.71
N GLY A 222 -7.21 -18.67 22.13
CA GLY A 222 -7.06 -18.47 20.67
C GLY A 222 -7.84 -17.28 20.12
N GLY A 223 -8.56 -16.52 20.98
CA GLY A 223 -9.31 -15.34 20.58
C GLY A 223 -8.46 -14.08 20.46
N TRP A 224 -9.09 -12.99 20.05
CA TRP A 224 -8.45 -11.67 19.92
C TRP A 224 -8.43 -10.95 21.27
N ARG A 225 -7.30 -10.33 21.60
CA ARG A 225 -7.14 -9.53 22.83
C ARG A 225 -7.73 -8.12 22.74
N MET A 226 -8.07 -7.66 21.53
CA MET A 226 -8.70 -6.37 21.25
C MET A 226 -9.86 -6.57 20.27
N GLU A 227 -10.60 -5.50 19.98
CA GLU A 227 -11.70 -5.54 18.99
C GLU A 227 -11.18 -5.93 17.59
N LYS A 228 -11.60 -7.10 17.09
CA LYS A 228 -11.12 -7.63 15.80
C LYS A 228 -11.65 -6.89 14.57
N GLU A 229 -12.83 -6.25 14.68
CA GLU A 229 -13.45 -5.55 13.53
C GLU A 229 -13.03 -4.08 13.45
N ALA A 230 -11.86 -3.73 14.00
CA ALA A 230 -11.32 -2.38 13.98
C ALA A 230 -9.85 -2.33 13.57
N LEU A 231 -9.48 -1.24 12.88
CA LEU A 231 -8.08 -0.81 12.79
C LEU A 231 -7.75 -0.05 14.07
N HIS A 232 -6.88 -0.59 14.91
CA HIS A 232 -6.42 0.11 16.11
C HIS A 232 -5.35 1.15 15.77
N ILE A 233 -5.43 2.33 16.37
CA ILE A 233 -4.51 3.44 16.13
C ILE A 233 -4.18 4.12 17.46
N TRP A 234 -2.89 4.25 17.75
CA TRP A 234 -2.32 5.05 18.85
C TRP A 234 -1.65 6.30 18.26
N PRO A 235 -2.36 7.42 18.07
CA PRO A 235 -1.78 8.66 17.57
C PRO A 235 -0.98 9.37 18.67
N ARG A 236 0.29 9.74 18.39
CA ARG A 236 1.21 10.36 19.34
C ARG A 236 1.93 11.58 18.76
N LYS A 237 1.27 12.38 17.93
CA LYS A 237 1.78 13.59 17.25
C LYS A 237 2.92 13.28 16.26
N SER A 238 4.17 13.16 16.74
CA SER A 238 5.33 12.92 15.87
C SER A 238 5.49 11.45 15.46
N PHE A 239 4.77 10.52 16.07
CA PHE A 239 4.78 9.09 15.76
C PHE A 239 3.41 8.46 15.98
N MET A 240 3.22 7.24 15.55
CA MET A 240 2.00 6.48 15.80
C MET A 240 2.26 4.98 15.72
N MET A 241 1.44 4.21 16.40
CA MET A 241 1.33 2.77 16.21
C MET A 241 -0.05 2.43 15.66
N ILE A 242 -0.10 1.45 14.76
CA ILE A 242 -1.35 0.85 14.30
C ILE A 242 -1.33 -0.65 14.56
N ALA A 243 -2.47 -1.28 14.69
CA ALA A 243 -2.58 -2.73 14.75
C ALA A 243 -3.76 -3.23 13.91
N LEU A 244 -3.49 -4.26 13.11
CA LEU A 244 -4.46 -4.92 12.24
C LEU A 244 -4.64 -6.37 12.70
N PRO A 245 -5.89 -6.87 12.75
CA PRO A 245 -6.19 -8.23 13.19
C PRO A 245 -5.74 -9.29 12.18
N ASN A 246 -5.34 -10.45 12.69
CA ASN A 246 -5.03 -11.66 11.94
C ASN A 246 -6.07 -12.75 12.20
N PRO A 247 -6.29 -13.69 11.26
CA PRO A 247 -7.24 -14.79 11.44
C PRO A 247 -6.90 -15.73 12.60
N ASP A 248 -5.63 -15.79 13.02
CA ASP A 248 -5.16 -16.62 14.14
C ASP A 248 -5.39 -15.99 15.52
N GLY A 249 -6.09 -14.85 15.60
CA GLY A 249 -6.37 -14.14 16.85
C GLY A 249 -5.28 -13.13 17.26
N SER A 250 -4.16 -13.08 16.55
CA SER A 250 -3.09 -12.10 16.78
C SER A 250 -3.39 -10.75 16.11
N PHE A 251 -2.59 -9.73 16.44
CA PHE A 251 -2.54 -8.47 15.72
C PHE A 251 -1.12 -8.19 15.24
N THR A 252 -0.99 -7.78 13.99
CA THR A 252 0.25 -7.20 13.47
C THR A 252 0.26 -5.71 13.80
N CYS A 253 1.19 -5.30 14.66
CA CYS A 253 1.38 -3.91 15.05
C CYS A 253 2.48 -3.28 14.20
N THR A 254 2.32 -2.02 13.81
CA THR A 254 3.34 -1.26 13.09
C THR A 254 3.55 0.08 13.77
N LEU A 255 4.75 0.26 14.34
CA LEU A 255 5.20 1.53 14.89
C LEU A 255 5.85 2.36 13.78
N PHE A 256 5.30 3.54 13.51
CA PHE A 256 5.89 4.55 12.62
C PHE A 256 6.55 5.63 13.46
N TRP A 257 7.86 5.77 13.33
CA TRP A 257 8.64 6.67 14.17
C TRP A 257 9.81 7.29 13.42
N GLU A 258 10.28 8.45 13.86
CA GLU A 258 11.43 9.13 13.26
C GLU A 258 12.70 8.32 13.39
N PHE A 259 13.54 8.31 12.34
CA PHE A 259 14.86 7.66 12.41
C PHE A 259 15.78 8.41 13.35
N LYS A 260 15.76 9.75 13.33
CA LYS A 260 16.67 10.64 14.05
C LYS A 260 15.91 11.66 14.85
N GLY A 261 16.52 12.13 15.96
CA GLY A 261 15.96 13.14 16.82
C GLY A 261 16.08 12.80 18.30
N PRO A 262 15.66 13.69 19.18
CA PRO A 262 15.80 13.47 20.64
C PRO A 262 14.98 12.29 21.16
N ARG A 263 13.98 11.86 20.40
CA ARG A 263 13.10 10.73 20.70
C ARG A 263 12.83 9.99 19.39
N SER A 264 13.64 8.96 19.09
CA SER A 264 13.70 8.34 17.78
C SER A 264 14.27 6.91 17.86
N PHE A 265 14.27 6.18 16.73
CA PHE A 265 14.96 4.90 16.65
C PHE A 265 16.46 5.01 16.99
N GLU A 266 17.11 6.13 16.64
CA GLU A 266 18.56 6.36 16.92
C GLU A 266 18.86 6.47 18.42
N THR A 267 17.94 7.04 19.21
CA THR A 267 18.13 7.27 20.65
C THR A 267 17.57 6.17 21.55
N THR A 268 16.86 5.19 20.98
CA THR A 268 16.20 4.09 21.70
C THR A 268 16.88 2.78 21.32
N THR A 269 18.01 2.50 21.98
CA THR A 269 18.91 1.41 21.60
C THR A 269 18.98 0.27 22.63
N SER A 270 18.68 0.54 23.91
CA SER A 270 18.65 -0.48 24.96
C SER A 270 17.23 -0.98 25.24
N ASP A 271 17.12 -2.17 25.82
CA ASP A 271 15.84 -2.75 26.25
C ASP A 271 15.11 -1.83 27.27
N ASP A 272 15.87 -1.15 28.14
CA ASP A 272 15.31 -0.22 29.12
C ASP A 272 14.75 1.05 28.43
N ASP A 273 15.40 1.53 27.38
CA ASP A 273 14.87 2.68 26.59
C ASP A 273 13.60 2.29 25.86
N VAL A 274 13.55 1.10 25.24
CA VAL A 274 12.35 0.57 24.58
C VAL A 274 11.22 0.43 25.59
N ARG A 275 11.46 -0.21 26.73
CA ARG A 275 10.44 -0.41 27.77
C ARG A 275 9.90 0.93 28.27
N ARG A 276 10.77 1.86 28.64
CA ARG A 276 10.38 3.21 29.09
C ARG A 276 9.54 3.94 28.05
N PHE A 277 9.97 3.90 26.77
CA PHE A 277 9.22 4.51 25.70
C PHE A 277 7.81 3.94 25.54
N PHE A 278 7.67 2.61 25.57
CA PHE A 278 6.37 1.98 25.44
C PHE A 278 5.48 2.17 26.68
N ASP A 279 6.04 2.10 27.88
CA ASP A 279 5.30 2.38 29.13
C ASP A 279 4.76 3.81 29.17
N GLU A 280 5.53 4.77 28.68
CA GLU A 280 5.12 6.18 28.61
C GLU A 280 4.08 6.48 27.51
N GLU A 281 4.21 5.84 26.35
CA GLU A 281 3.41 6.21 25.17
C GLU A 281 2.30 5.23 24.82
N PHE A 282 2.45 3.97 25.16
CA PHE A 282 1.52 2.89 24.82
C PHE A 282 1.17 2.00 26.03
N PRO A 283 0.84 2.60 27.22
CA PRO A 283 0.68 1.83 28.45
C PRO A 283 -0.42 0.76 28.37
N ASP A 284 -1.44 0.98 27.57
CA ASP A 284 -2.54 0.04 27.30
C ASP A 284 -2.13 -1.11 26.35
N ALA A 285 -1.11 -0.93 25.52
CA ALA A 285 -0.60 -1.94 24.59
C ALA A 285 0.45 -2.86 25.23
N VAL A 286 1.29 -2.32 26.13
CA VAL A 286 2.40 -3.07 26.77
C VAL A 286 1.97 -4.39 27.39
N PRO A 287 0.90 -4.49 28.18
CA PRO A 287 0.46 -5.76 28.76
C PRO A 287 0.01 -6.81 27.72
N LEU A 288 -0.25 -6.35 26.48
CA LEU A 288 -0.68 -7.20 25.37
C LEU A 288 0.52 -7.73 24.54
N MET A 289 1.73 -7.18 24.73
CA MET A 289 2.91 -7.41 23.91
C MET A 289 4.05 -8.10 24.72
N PRO A 290 3.93 -9.38 25.06
CA PRO A 290 4.94 -10.08 25.88
C PRO A 290 6.31 -10.15 25.20
N ASP A 291 6.34 -10.20 23.86
CA ASP A 291 7.56 -10.31 23.07
C ASP A 291 8.10 -8.95 22.55
N LEU A 292 7.62 -7.83 23.11
CA LEU A 292 7.93 -6.47 22.67
C LEU A 292 9.44 -6.24 22.43
N LEU A 293 10.28 -6.61 23.41
CA LEU A 293 11.72 -6.36 23.33
C LEU A 293 12.40 -7.22 22.25
N THR A 294 11.95 -8.46 22.10
CA THR A 294 12.44 -9.38 21.08
C THR A 294 12.05 -8.88 19.68
N ASP A 295 10.78 -8.58 19.48
CA ASP A 295 10.27 -8.02 18.22
C ASP A 295 10.98 -6.69 17.87
N PHE A 296 11.22 -5.83 18.87
CA PHE A 296 11.87 -4.54 18.61
C PHE A 296 13.35 -4.70 18.20
N ARG A 297 14.08 -5.68 18.75
CA ARG A 297 15.47 -5.96 18.38
C ARG A 297 15.59 -6.68 17.05
N GLU A 298 14.83 -7.75 16.88
CA GLU A 298 15.02 -8.70 15.77
C GLU A 298 14.38 -8.23 14.47
N ASN A 299 13.23 -7.55 14.53
CA ASN A 299 12.59 -7.07 13.32
C ASN A 299 13.33 -5.86 12.74
N PRO A 300 13.60 -5.84 11.43
CA PRO A 300 14.27 -4.71 10.79
C PRO A 300 13.42 -3.45 10.84
N THR A 301 14.06 -2.29 10.89
CA THR A 301 13.39 -1.01 10.68
C THR A 301 13.34 -0.68 9.20
N GLY A 302 12.14 -0.64 8.64
CA GLY A 302 11.93 -0.34 7.23
C GLY A 302 11.81 1.16 6.95
N SER A 303 12.15 1.58 5.73
CA SER A 303 12.01 2.96 5.25
C SER A 303 10.69 3.17 4.53
N LEU A 304 10.19 4.39 4.57
CA LEU A 304 8.95 4.82 3.91
C LEU A 304 9.31 5.63 2.66
N VAL A 305 9.21 4.99 1.50
CA VAL A 305 9.60 5.57 0.21
C VAL A 305 8.38 5.85 -0.66
N THR A 306 8.42 6.97 -1.36
CA THR A 306 7.51 7.29 -2.46
C THR A 306 8.30 7.36 -3.75
N ILE A 307 7.84 6.65 -4.77
CA ILE A 307 8.44 6.64 -6.11
C ILE A 307 7.47 7.27 -7.10
N ARG A 308 8.00 8.16 -7.94
CA ARG A 308 7.33 8.66 -9.14
C ARG A 308 8.27 8.56 -10.31
N CYS A 309 7.80 8.02 -11.42
CA CYS A 309 8.60 7.98 -12.64
C CYS A 309 7.72 8.15 -13.88
N ALA A 310 8.35 8.48 -15.00
CA ALA A 310 7.73 8.55 -16.32
C ALA A 310 8.82 8.49 -17.41
N PRO A 311 8.52 7.84 -18.55
CA PRO A 311 7.34 7.04 -18.88
C PRO A 311 7.32 5.69 -18.13
N TRP A 312 6.16 4.99 -18.11
CA TRP A 312 6.06 3.64 -17.55
C TRP A 312 6.21 2.54 -18.60
N HIS A 313 6.54 2.90 -19.81
CA HIS A 313 6.80 1.92 -20.88
C HIS A 313 7.89 2.40 -21.83
N TYR A 314 8.49 1.43 -22.50
CA TYR A 314 9.40 1.64 -23.62
C TYR A 314 8.88 0.88 -24.83
N LYS A 315 8.43 1.63 -25.86
CA LYS A 315 7.81 1.07 -27.06
C LYS A 315 6.74 0.02 -26.68
N ASP A 316 6.71 -1.07 -27.44
CA ASP A 316 5.94 -2.27 -27.17
C ASP A 316 6.70 -3.33 -26.35
N LYS A 317 7.89 -3.02 -25.81
CA LYS A 317 8.87 -3.96 -25.28
C LYS A 317 8.90 -4.06 -23.75
N VAL A 318 8.73 -2.96 -23.05
CA VAL A 318 8.84 -2.95 -21.58
C VAL A 318 7.70 -2.13 -20.98
N ALA A 319 7.12 -2.59 -19.86
CA ALA A 319 6.21 -1.79 -19.06
C ALA A 319 6.44 -1.98 -17.55
N LEU A 320 6.08 -0.98 -16.75
CA LEU A 320 6.14 -0.99 -15.28
C LEU A 320 4.73 -1.01 -14.70
N VAL A 321 4.50 -1.82 -13.63
CA VAL A 321 3.20 -1.98 -12.98
C VAL A 321 3.36 -1.95 -11.45
N GLY A 322 2.43 -1.34 -10.76
CA GLY A 322 2.40 -1.27 -9.30
C GLY A 322 3.58 -0.49 -8.73
N ASP A 323 4.16 -0.97 -7.61
CA ASP A 323 5.23 -0.29 -6.89
C ASP A 323 6.51 -0.09 -7.76
N ALA A 324 6.69 -0.86 -8.82
CA ALA A 324 7.77 -0.64 -9.78
C ALA A 324 7.61 0.71 -10.51
N ALA A 325 6.38 1.16 -10.73
CA ALA A 325 6.05 2.41 -11.37
C ALA A 325 5.81 3.56 -10.38
N HIS A 326 5.16 3.28 -9.23
CA HIS A 326 4.61 4.31 -8.34
C HIS A 326 4.44 3.83 -6.88
N ALA A 327 5.51 3.40 -6.24
CA ALA A 327 5.45 3.04 -4.83
C ALA A 327 4.96 4.21 -3.97
N VAL A 328 4.09 3.93 -3.01
CA VAL A 328 3.52 4.93 -2.11
C VAL A 328 3.65 4.50 -0.66
N VAL A 329 3.73 5.47 0.25
CA VAL A 329 3.72 5.19 1.70
C VAL A 329 2.37 4.59 2.14
N PRO A 330 2.33 3.71 3.16
CA PRO A 330 1.19 2.83 3.42
C PRO A 330 -0.02 3.49 4.09
N PHE A 331 0.03 4.77 4.43
CA PHE A 331 -0.92 5.42 5.34
C PHE A 331 -2.36 5.52 4.84
N TYR A 332 -2.59 5.42 3.55
CA TYR A 332 -3.97 5.33 3.01
C TYR A 332 -4.45 3.89 2.85
N GLY A 333 -3.56 2.90 2.98
CA GLY A 333 -3.87 1.48 2.74
C GLY A 333 -4.21 1.18 1.27
N GLN A 334 -3.73 1.98 0.32
CA GLN A 334 -4.14 1.88 -1.09
C GLN A 334 -3.05 1.39 -2.04
N GLY A 335 -1.80 1.18 -1.61
CA GLY A 335 -0.72 0.75 -2.51
C GLY A 335 -1.06 -0.55 -3.26
N MET A 336 -1.39 -1.61 -2.53
CA MET A 336 -1.80 -2.88 -3.12
C MET A 336 -3.08 -2.75 -3.98
N ASN A 337 -4.10 -2.01 -3.51
CA ASN A 337 -5.35 -1.80 -4.25
C ASN A 337 -5.11 -1.05 -5.56
N ALA A 338 -4.19 -0.07 -5.58
CA ALA A 338 -3.79 0.66 -6.79
C ALA A 338 -3.02 -0.24 -7.76
N ALA A 339 -2.10 -1.07 -7.26
CA ALA A 339 -1.36 -2.03 -8.07
C ALA A 339 -2.29 -3.11 -8.69
N PHE A 340 -3.32 -3.55 -7.96
CA PHE A 340 -4.33 -4.44 -8.49
C PHE A 340 -5.20 -3.77 -9.57
N GLU A 341 -5.55 -2.49 -9.37
CA GLU A 341 -6.22 -1.69 -10.39
C GLU A 341 -5.34 -1.49 -11.64
N ASP A 342 -4.01 -1.38 -11.48
CA ASP A 342 -3.08 -1.33 -12.62
C ASP A 342 -3.17 -2.62 -13.46
N CYS A 343 -3.21 -3.80 -12.81
CA CYS A 343 -3.36 -5.08 -13.51
C CYS A 343 -4.65 -5.11 -14.34
N VAL A 344 -5.78 -4.65 -13.77
CA VAL A 344 -7.06 -4.56 -14.48
C VAL A 344 -6.95 -3.64 -15.68
N VAL A 345 -6.41 -2.41 -15.49
CA VAL A 345 -6.35 -1.41 -16.55
C VAL A 345 -5.39 -1.83 -17.66
N LEU A 346 -4.25 -2.46 -17.33
CA LEU A 346 -3.34 -2.99 -18.34
C LEU A 346 -4.00 -4.12 -19.14
N ASP A 347 -4.72 -5.03 -18.47
CA ASP A 347 -5.49 -6.09 -19.10
C ASP A 347 -6.57 -5.53 -20.05
N GLU A 348 -7.32 -4.50 -19.62
CA GLU A 348 -8.29 -3.81 -20.46
C GLU A 348 -7.64 -3.15 -21.68
N CYS A 349 -6.49 -2.50 -21.52
CA CYS A 349 -5.77 -1.83 -22.61
C CYS A 349 -5.25 -2.83 -23.64
N LEU A 350 -4.68 -3.97 -23.21
CA LEU A 350 -4.26 -5.04 -24.11
C LEU A 350 -5.44 -5.63 -24.90
N ALA A 351 -6.61 -5.74 -24.25
CA ALA A 351 -7.83 -6.16 -24.93
C ALA A 351 -8.35 -5.15 -25.96
N ALA A 352 -8.22 -3.86 -25.67
CA ALA A 352 -8.69 -2.79 -26.55
C ALA A 352 -7.77 -2.58 -27.76
N PHE A 353 -6.50 -2.97 -27.66
CA PHE A 353 -5.50 -2.81 -28.72
C PHE A 353 -4.72 -4.11 -28.98
N PRO A 354 -5.40 -5.20 -29.41
CA PRO A 354 -4.79 -6.54 -29.47
C PRO A 354 -3.60 -6.62 -30.44
N ASP A 355 -3.61 -5.80 -31.51
CA ASP A 355 -2.56 -5.78 -32.54
C ASP A 355 -1.55 -4.63 -32.36
N ASN A 356 -1.64 -3.87 -31.24
CA ASN A 356 -0.80 -2.69 -31.02
C ASN A 356 -0.46 -2.54 -29.54
N ARG A 357 0.51 -3.32 -29.06
CA ARG A 357 0.93 -3.34 -27.66
C ARG A 357 1.53 -2.01 -27.20
N GLU A 358 2.23 -1.27 -28.07
CA GLU A 358 2.77 0.05 -27.74
C GLU A 358 1.62 1.02 -27.39
N ARG A 359 0.55 1.01 -28.17
CA ARG A 359 -0.63 1.80 -27.88
C ARG A 359 -1.32 1.35 -26.58
N ALA A 360 -1.41 0.04 -26.33
CA ALA A 360 -1.95 -0.49 -25.09
C ALA A 360 -1.17 0.00 -23.87
N PHE A 361 0.17 -0.03 -23.92
CA PHE A 361 1.03 0.44 -22.84
C PHE A 361 0.94 1.96 -22.65
N SER A 362 0.89 2.73 -23.76
CA SER A 362 0.69 4.17 -23.72
C SER A 362 -0.64 4.57 -23.11
N GLU A 363 -1.73 3.88 -23.48
CA GLU A 363 -3.06 4.09 -22.92
C GLU A 363 -3.12 3.74 -21.43
N TYR A 364 -2.51 2.62 -21.03
CA TYR A 364 -2.37 2.24 -19.62
C TYR A 364 -1.65 3.34 -18.82
N PHE A 365 -0.52 3.82 -19.30
CA PHE A 365 0.22 4.92 -18.68
C PHE A 365 -0.65 6.18 -18.54
N SER A 366 -1.31 6.58 -19.61
CA SER A 366 -2.20 7.76 -19.64
C SER A 366 -3.34 7.66 -18.62
N ARG A 367 -3.98 6.49 -18.51
CA ARG A 367 -5.09 6.27 -17.58
C ARG A 367 -4.65 6.20 -16.12
N ARG A 368 -3.41 5.78 -15.85
CA ARG A 368 -2.95 5.48 -14.49
C ARG A 368 -2.05 6.53 -13.86
N LYS A 369 -1.22 7.21 -14.65
CA LYS A 369 -0.16 8.12 -14.13
C LYS A 369 -0.70 9.22 -13.22
N GLU A 370 -1.71 9.98 -13.67
CA GLU A 370 -2.29 11.06 -12.86
C GLU A 370 -2.91 10.52 -11.56
N ASN A 371 -3.50 9.32 -11.61
CA ASN A 371 -4.10 8.67 -10.45
C ASN A 371 -3.06 8.20 -9.43
N ALA A 372 -1.96 7.65 -9.88
CA ALA A 372 -0.84 7.24 -9.03
C ALA A 372 -0.19 8.44 -8.34
N ASP A 373 0.04 9.54 -9.07
CA ASP A 373 0.58 10.77 -8.51
C ASP A 373 -0.35 11.39 -7.47
N ALA A 374 -1.66 11.38 -7.74
CA ALA A 374 -2.66 11.84 -6.80
C ALA A 374 -2.67 10.99 -5.52
N LEU A 375 -2.61 9.65 -5.67
CA LEU A 375 -2.54 8.73 -4.53
C LEU A 375 -1.30 8.97 -3.68
N ALA A 376 -0.13 9.17 -4.30
CA ALA A 376 1.11 9.47 -3.59
C ALA A 376 0.97 10.73 -2.71
N GLY A 377 0.35 11.79 -3.24
CA GLY A 377 0.05 13.01 -2.47
C GLY A 377 -0.95 12.77 -1.33
N LEU A 378 -2.02 12.01 -1.60
CA LEU A 378 -3.04 11.66 -0.60
C LEU A 378 -2.46 10.81 0.53
N ALA A 379 -1.56 9.87 0.23
CA ALA A 379 -0.94 9.01 1.24
C ALA A 379 -0.08 9.80 2.24
N VAL A 380 0.74 10.73 1.76
CA VAL A 380 1.53 11.62 2.61
C VAL A 380 0.63 12.54 3.44
N HIS A 381 -0.42 13.11 2.82
CA HIS A 381 -1.37 13.96 3.54
C HIS A 381 -2.11 13.20 4.65
N ASN A 382 -2.52 11.97 4.37
CA ASN A 382 -3.20 11.12 5.37
C ASN A 382 -2.27 10.73 6.53
N PHE A 383 -0.96 10.59 6.29
CA PHE A 383 0.02 10.39 7.36
C PHE A 383 -0.01 11.56 8.36
N ILE A 384 0.10 12.79 7.85
CA ILE A 384 0.04 14.00 8.67
C ILE A 384 -1.31 14.08 9.41
N GLU A 385 -2.40 13.73 8.74
CA GLU A 385 -3.74 13.71 9.34
C GLU A 385 -3.85 12.70 10.48
N MET A 386 -3.41 11.45 10.26
CA MET A 386 -3.48 10.39 11.27
C MET A 386 -2.57 10.67 12.45
N ARG A 387 -1.38 11.17 12.20
CA ARG A 387 -0.36 11.44 13.19
C ARG A 387 -0.72 12.66 14.07
N ASP A 388 -1.14 13.79 13.46
CA ASP A 388 -1.23 15.08 14.11
C ASP A 388 -2.68 15.50 14.46
N LYS A 389 -3.66 15.11 13.63
CA LYS A 389 -5.00 15.72 13.66
C LYS A 389 -6.06 14.86 14.30
N THR A 390 -5.90 13.54 14.37
CA THR A 390 -6.96 12.64 14.89
C THR A 390 -7.35 12.93 16.33
N ALA A 391 -6.43 13.43 17.15
CA ALA A 391 -6.70 13.89 18.51
C ALA A 391 -7.34 15.30 18.58
N SER A 392 -7.36 16.06 17.46
CA SER A 392 -7.87 17.45 17.44
C SER A 392 -9.40 17.51 17.48
N LYS A 393 -9.95 18.35 18.37
CA LYS A 393 -11.40 18.61 18.47
C LYS A 393 -11.97 19.17 17.15
N THR A 394 -11.23 20.06 16.49
CA THR A 394 -11.64 20.67 15.21
C THR A 394 -11.69 19.64 14.08
N PHE A 395 -10.75 18.73 14.05
CA PHE A 395 -10.75 17.64 13.06
C PHE A 395 -11.93 16.69 13.28
N ARG A 396 -12.20 16.30 14.52
CA ARG A 396 -13.36 15.47 14.85
C ARG A 396 -14.69 16.17 14.51
N ALA A 397 -14.77 17.48 14.72
CA ALA A 397 -15.93 18.28 14.30
C ALA A 397 -16.11 18.30 12.77
N LYS A 398 -15.02 18.46 12.01
CA LYS A 398 -15.06 18.37 10.53
C LYS A 398 -15.54 16.99 10.08
N LYS A 399 -15.04 15.92 10.65
CA LYS A 399 -15.52 14.55 10.31
C LYS A 399 -17.01 14.34 10.59
N LYS A 400 -17.51 14.86 11.71
CA LYS A 400 -18.95 14.83 11.99
C LYS A 400 -19.75 15.63 10.97
N LEU A 401 -19.24 16.79 10.55
CA LEU A 401 -19.87 17.61 9.50
C LEU A 401 -19.86 16.87 8.14
N ASP A 402 -18.73 16.25 7.77
CA ASP A 402 -18.62 15.46 6.54
C ASP A 402 -19.68 14.33 6.51
N HIS A 403 -19.83 13.57 7.59
CA HIS A 403 -20.85 12.54 7.70
C HIS A 403 -22.28 13.09 7.73
N PHE A 404 -22.49 14.27 8.34
CA PHE A 404 -23.79 14.93 8.32
C PHE A 404 -24.17 15.35 6.90
N LEU A 405 -23.25 15.98 6.19
CA LEU A 405 -23.45 16.43 4.80
C LEU A 405 -23.65 15.23 3.84
N GLU A 406 -22.92 14.14 4.02
CA GLU A 406 -23.12 12.90 3.26
C GLU A 406 -24.55 12.36 3.46
N GLY A 407 -25.07 12.40 4.68
CA GLY A 407 -26.42 11.97 4.99
C GLY A 407 -27.51 12.93 4.47
N LEU A 408 -27.23 14.21 4.42
CA LEU A 408 -28.17 15.25 3.94
C LEU A 408 -28.20 15.31 2.40
N LEU A 409 -27.06 15.07 1.75
CA LEU A 409 -26.87 15.22 0.30
C LEU A 409 -26.30 13.93 -0.31
N PRO A 410 -27.05 12.80 -0.23
CA PRO A 410 -26.55 11.50 -0.70
C PRO A 410 -26.21 11.55 -2.19
N GLY A 411 -25.04 11.03 -2.55
CA GLY A 411 -24.53 11.03 -3.93
C GLY A 411 -23.95 12.36 -4.43
N ILE A 412 -24.32 13.50 -3.81
CA ILE A 412 -23.79 14.83 -4.13
C ILE A 412 -22.53 15.12 -3.31
N TYR A 413 -22.60 14.97 -1.98
CA TYR A 413 -21.45 15.09 -1.10
C TYR A 413 -20.93 13.71 -0.72
N LEU A 414 -19.66 13.43 -1.04
CA LEU A 414 -18.97 12.19 -0.67
C LEU A 414 -17.65 12.54 -0.02
N PRO A 415 -17.41 12.11 1.23
CA PRO A 415 -16.12 12.30 1.89
C PRO A 415 -14.96 11.72 1.06
N LEU A 416 -13.80 12.38 1.08
CA LEU A 416 -12.62 11.92 0.34
C LEU A 416 -12.26 10.46 0.67
N TYR A 417 -12.31 10.08 1.95
CA TYR A 417 -12.00 8.73 2.37
C TYR A 417 -12.96 7.70 1.73
N THR A 418 -14.26 8.00 1.73
CA THR A 418 -15.30 7.17 1.08
C THR A 418 -15.03 7.02 -0.43
N MET A 419 -14.72 8.12 -1.13
CA MET A 419 -14.40 8.07 -2.57
C MET A 419 -13.18 7.21 -2.88
N VAL A 420 -12.12 7.34 -2.09
CA VAL A 420 -10.85 6.62 -2.31
C VAL A 420 -10.96 5.14 -1.95
N THR A 421 -11.64 4.82 -0.84
CA THR A 421 -11.62 3.48 -0.26
C THR A 421 -12.79 2.60 -0.72
N PHE A 422 -13.99 3.18 -0.84
CA PHE A 422 -15.22 2.43 -1.08
C PHE A 422 -15.82 2.64 -2.48
N THR A 423 -15.10 3.34 -3.36
CA THR A 423 -15.50 3.50 -4.75
C THR A 423 -14.35 3.25 -5.71
N ARG A 424 -14.68 3.17 -7.00
CA ARG A 424 -13.69 3.13 -8.09
C ARG A 424 -13.51 4.49 -8.78
N ILE A 425 -14.00 5.60 -8.18
CA ILE A 425 -13.73 6.95 -8.67
C ILE A 425 -12.20 7.13 -8.77
N PRO A 426 -11.65 7.53 -9.93
CA PRO A 426 -10.21 7.74 -10.09
C PRO A 426 -9.62 8.62 -8.98
N TYR A 427 -8.44 8.28 -8.45
CA TYR A 427 -7.87 8.99 -7.29
C TYR A 427 -7.70 10.50 -7.53
N ALA A 428 -7.29 10.87 -8.74
CA ALA A 428 -7.15 12.28 -9.12
C ALA A 428 -8.51 13.00 -9.12
N GLU A 429 -9.56 12.33 -9.60
CA GLU A 429 -10.92 12.88 -9.60
C GLU A 429 -11.48 12.97 -8.17
N ALA A 430 -11.27 11.95 -7.34
CA ALA A 430 -11.65 11.99 -5.92
C ALA A 430 -11.00 13.18 -5.20
N ALA A 431 -9.71 13.42 -5.45
CA ALA A 431 -8.99 14.55 -4.88
C ALA A 431 -9.51 15.91 -5.41
N ARG A 432 -9.81 16.03 -6.71
CA ARG A 432 -10.41 17.24 -7.30
C ARG A 432 -11.80 17.51 -6.73
N ARG A 433 -12.64 16.48 -6.66
CA ARG A 433 -14.01 16.57 -6.13
C ARG A 433 -14.00 16.97 -4.66
N ALA A 434 -13.16 16.37 -3.83
CA ALA A 434 -13.04 16.73 -2.41
C ALA A 434 -12.62 18.20 -2.22
N ARG A 435 -11.61 18.68 -2.96
CA ARG A 435 -11.21 20.09 -2.92
C ARG A 435 -12.32 21.04 -3.34
N ARG A 436 -13.15 20.66 -4.31
CA ARG A 436 -14.31 21.46 -4.74
C ARG A 436 -15.37 21.48 -3.64
N GLN A 437 -15.68 20.33 -3.04
CA GLN A 437 -16.65 20.24 -1.95
C GLN A 437 -16.21 21.07 -0.74
N ASP A 438 -14.95 20.97 -0.32
CA ASP A 438 -14.41 21.78 0.77
C ASP A 438 -14.54 23.27 0.49
N ARG A 439 -14.21 23.73 -0.73
CA ARG A 439 -14.36 25.15 -1.11
C ARG A 439 -15.81 25.62 -0.99
N ILE A 440 -16.78 24.83 -1.44
CA ILE A 440 -18.20 25.16 -1.34
C ILE A 440 -18.63 25.25 0.13
N VAL A 441 -18.26 24.27 0.95
CA VAL A 441 -18.59 24.22 2.39
C VAL A 441 -18.00 25.45 3.11
N TYR A 442 -16.73 25.78 2.89
CA TYR A 442 -16.10 26.94 3.51
C TYR A 442 -16.72 28.26 3.02
N ALA A 443 -17.00 28.42 1.73
CA ALA A 443 -17.65 29.62 1.21
C ALA A 443 -19.06 29.80 1.80
N SER A 444 -19.83 28.71 1.90
CA SER A 444 -21.17 28.77 2.51
C SER A 444 -21.11 29.09 4.00
N ALA A 445 -20.18 28.48 4.76
CA ALA A 445 -20.00 28.79 6.17
C ALA A 445 -19.58 30.24 6.41
N THR A 446 -18.68 30.76 5.57
CA THR A 446 -18.25 32.18 5.62
C THR A 446 -19.42 33.11 5.31
N GLY A 447 -20.20 32.81 4.28
CA GLY A 447 -21.39 33.59 3.93
C GLY A 447 -22.43 33.65 5.07
N VAL A 448 -22.71 32.51 5.72
CA VAL A 448 -23.60 32.45 6.90
C VAL A 448 -23.02 33.24 8.06
N ALA A 449 -21.72 33.15 8.35
CA ALA A 449 -21.10 33.91 9.43
C ALA A 449 -21.19 35.43 9.20
N ILE A 450 -20.95 35.90 7.97
CA ILE A 450 -21.10 37.30 7.58
C ILE A 450 -22.56 37.75 7.74
N ALA A 451 -23.52 36.96 7.27
CA ALA A 451 -24.95 37.29 7.39
C ALA A 451 -25.39 37.40 8.86
N LEU A 452 -24.93 36.47 9.72
CA LEU A 452 -25.19 36.54 11.16
C LEU A 452 -24.54 37.77 11.84
N PHE A 453 -23.30 38.09 11.46
CA PHE A 453 -22.62 39.27 11.97
C PHE A 453 -23.35 40.56 11.57
N VAL A 454 -23.78 40.66 10.31
CA VAL A 454 -24.55 41.85 9.85
C VAL A 454 -25.89 41.93 10.57
N ALA A 455 -26.60 40.80 10.72
CA ALA A 455 -27.87 40.77 11.46
C ALA A 455 -27.70 41.22 12.92
N LEU A 456 -26.66 40.74 13.59
CA LEU A 456 -26.33 41.13 14.96
C LEU A 456 -25.98 42.63 15.06
N ALA A 457 -25.17 43.13 14.13
CA ALA A 457 -24.83 44.54 14.08
C ALA A 457 -26.09 45.44 13.90
N VAL A 458 -27.00 45.07 12.98
CA VAL A 458 -28.27 45.79 12.77
C VAL A 458 -29.15 45.79 14.04
N LEU A 459 -29.21 44.66 14.74
CA LEU A 459 -29.97 44.54 16.00
C LEU A 459 -29.38 45.46 17.09
N LEU A 460 -28.07 45.51 17.24
CA LEU A 460 -27.40 46.39 18.20
C LEU A 460 -27.60 47.85 17.88
N PHE A 461 -27.54 48.26 16.60
CA PHE A 461 -27.81 49.66 16.18
C PHE A 461 -29.28 50.07 16.34
N ARG A 462 -30.23 49.12 16.34
CA ARG A 462 -31.66 49.41 16.57
C ARG A 462 -32.03 49.48 18.05
N SER A 463 -31.20 48.96 18.94
CA SER A 463 -31.39 48.97 20.39
C SER A 463 -30.64 50.11 21.10
N SER A 464 -29.87 50.90 20.36
CA SER A 464 -29.21 52.14 20.78
C SER A 464 -29.99 53.36 20.28
#